data_0adf8122a83b0c22d81cc560a45fd2e9
#
_entry.id   0adf8122a83b0c22d81cc560a45fd2e9
#
_cell.length_a   1.000
_cell.length_b   1.000
_cell.length_c   1.000
_cell.angle_alpha   90.00
_cell.angle_beta   90.00
_cell.angle_gamma   90.00
#
_symmetry.space_group_name_H-M   'P 1'
#
loop_
_entity.id
_entity.type
_entity.pdbx_description
1 polymer ?
#
loop_
_entity_poly.entity_id
_entity_poly.type
_entity_poly.pdbx_seq_one_letter_code
_entity_poly.pdbx_strand_id
1 'polypeptide(L)'
;MERMGTRSATALLQLPIRLHGIRLGRPVDLLLDAAEWRALGFVVLCGDESLRFLVFAAADLRDDAIEVPSAFLLLEDLDFYRDRSRSLRGLLGRPVVDGAPELGELRDLLLRADGCIDSLLVDGDDGLREIQPAATVEAEHVSTA
;
A
#
# COMPACT_ATOMS: atom_id res chain seq x y z
N MET A 1 -3.60 -21.29 6.35
CA MET A 1 -2.81 -20.86 7.50
C MET A 1 -2.28 -19.46 7.32
N GLU A 2 -2.41 -18.69 8.33
CA GLU A 2 -2.02 -17.30 8.30
C GLU A 2 -0.51 -17.14 8.37
N ARG A 3 0.04 -16.26 7.55
CA ARG A 3 1.47 -15.99 7.56
C ARG A 3 1.79 -14.94 8.60
N MET A 4 2.73 -15.27 9.49
CA MET A 4 3.15 -14.35 10.52
C MET A 4 3.75 -13.09 9.88
N GLY A 5 3.34 -11.94 10.39
CA GLY A 5 3.93 -10.68 9.99
C GLY A 5 3.43 -10.07 8.71
N THR A 6 2.50 -10.71 7.99
CA THR A 6 1.94 -10.09 6.80
C THR A 6 0.66 -9.32 7.13
N ARG A 7 0.46 -8.22 6.41
CA ARG A 7 -0.71 -7.36 6.58
C ARG A 7 -1.31 -7.05 5.22
N SER A 8 -2.62 -7.03 5.15
CA SER A 8 -3.34 -6.62 3.95
C SER A 8 -3.19 -5.12 3.77
N ALA A 9 -2.73 -4.69 2.58
CA ALA A 9 -2.55 -3.27 2.32
C ALA A 9 -3.90 -2.52 2.33
N THR A 10 -4.93 -3.10 1.73
CA THR A 10 -6.24 -2.45 1.72
C THR A 10 -6.82 -2.37 3.12
N ALA A 11 -6.57 -3.37 3.97
CA ALA A 11 -7.03 -3.33 5.35
C ALA A 11 -6.33 -2.23 6.14
N LEU A 12 -5.04 -2.01 5.87
CA LEU A 12 -4.31 -0.93 6.54
C LEU A 12 -4.91 0.44 6.22
N LEU A 13 -5.45 0.61 5.01
CA LEU A 13 -6.07 1.87 4.62
C LEU A 13 -7.39 2.14 5.36
N GLN A 14 -7.91 1.15 6.08
CA GLN A 14 -9.12 1.34 6.88
C GLN A 14 -8.83 1.75 8.31
N LEU A 15 -7.57 1.79 8.71
CA LEU A 15 -7.19 2.08 10.09
C LEU A 15 -6.93 3.58 10.28
N PRO A 16 -7.28 4.13 11.46
CA PRO A 16 -6.96 5.53 11.73
C PRO A 16 -5.47 5.70 12.05
N ILE A 17 -4.95 6.90 11.78
CA ILE A 17 -3.61 7.29 12.22
C ILE A 17 -3.76 7.94 13.59
N ARG A 18 -3.04 7.45 14.59
CA ARG A 18 -3.15 7.95 15.97
C ARG A 18 -1.81 8.30 16.57
N LEU A 19 -1.83 9.29 17.44
CA LEU A 19 -0.70 9.69 18.27
C LEU A 19 -1.20 9.63 19.71
N HIS A 20 -0.70 8.67 20.49
CA HIS A 20 -1.10 8.48 21.90
C HIS A 20 -2.62 8.45 22.04
N GLY A 21 -3.28 7.70 21.17
CA GLY A 21 -4.73 7.55 21.22
C GLY A 21 -5.51 8.66 20.56
N ILE A 22 -4.86 9.75 20.17
CA ILE A 22 -5.52 10.87 19.51
C ILE A 22 -5.47 10.66 18.00
N ARG A 23 -6.62 10.72 17.35
CA ARG A 23 -6.70 10.54 15.91
C ARG A 23 -6.17 11.77 15.19
N LEU A 24 -5.15 11.57 14.34
CA LEU A 24 -4.58 12.64 13.53
C LEU A 24 -5.14 12.67 12.12
N GLY A 25 -5.61 11.53 11.62
CA GLY A 25 -6.11 11.45 10.26
C GLY A 25 -6.36 10.01 9.87
N ARG A 26 -6.47 9.77 8.57
CA ARG A 26 -6.65 8.41 8.04
C ARG A 26 -5.86 8.25 6.76
N PRO A 27 -5.33 7.06 6.49
CA PRO A 27 -4.65 6.83 5.23
C PRO A 27 -5.66 6.76 4.09
N VAL A 28 -5.33 7.38 2.98
CA VAL A 28 -6.20 7.35 1.79
C VAL A 28 -5.53 6.64 0.63
N ASP A 29 -4.23 6.35 0.73
CA ASP A 29 -3.51 5.62 -0.29
C ASP A 29 -2.22 5.08 0.30
N LEU A 30 -1.61 4.12 -0.40
CA LEU A 30 -0.29 3.60 -0.07
C LEU A 30 0.57 3.78 -1.31
N LEU A 31 1.74 4.38 -1.14
CA LEU A 31 2.68 4.58 -2.25
C LEU A 31 3.73 3.48 -2.22
N LEU A 32 4.03 2.94 -3.40
CA LEU A 32 4.91 1.79 -3.56
C LEU A 32 6.11 2.17 -4.40
N ASP A 33 7.28 1.65 -4.01
CA ASP A 33 8.48 1.78 -4.84
C ASP A 33 8.32 0.90 -6.07
N ALA A 34 8.39 1.52 -7.25
CA ALA A 34 8.16 0.80 -8.50
C ALA A 34 9.30 -0.18 -8.81
N ALA A 35 10.51 0.12 -8.36
CA ALA A 35 11.68 -0.70 -8.69
C ALA A 35 11.83 -1.90 -7.78
N GLU A 36 11.53 -1.72 -6.49
CA GLU A 36 11.81 -2.76 -5.50
C GLU A 36 10.58 -3.44 -4.95
N TRP A 37 9.39 -3.03 -5.37
CA TRP A 37 8.13 -3.59 -4.89
C TRP A 37 8.06 -3.62 -3.37
N ARG A 38 8.15 -2.44 -2.79
CA ARG A 38 8.00 -2.29 -1.34
C ARG A 38 7.21 -1.04 -1.04
N ALA A 39 6.57 -1.04 0.12
CA ALA A 39 5.80 0.11 0.57
C ALA A 39 6.73 1.24 0.96
N LEU A 40 6.50 2.43 0.39
CA LEU A 40 7.21 3.64 0.80
C LEU A 40 6.51 4.29 1.98
N GLY A 41 5.19 4.38 1.93
CA GLY A 41 4.44 4.99 3.00
C GLY A 41 3.03 5.32 2.60
N PHE A 42 2.31 5.95 3.53
CA PHE A 42 0.90 6.26 3.37
C PHE A 42 0.68 7.71 3.00
N VAL A 43 -0.29 7.95 2.10
CA VAL A 43 -0.86 9.27 1.93
C VAL A 43 -1.93 9.41 2.99
N VAL A 44 -1.83 10.42 3.83
CA VAL A 44 -2.70 10.60 4.99
C VAL A 44 -3.52 11.86 4.82
N LEU A 45 -4.85 11.72 4.94
CA LEU A 45 -5.74 12.86 5.01
C LEU A 45 -5.86 13.26 6.48
N CYS A 46 -5.34 14.43 6.81
CA CYS A 46 -5.29 14.90 8.19
C CYS A 46 -6.57 15.64 8.57
N GLY A 47 -6.72 15.89 9.87
CA GLY A 47 -7.92 16.55 10.38
C GLY A 47 -8.14 17.96 9.84
N ASP A 48 -7.08 18.64 9.40
CA ASP A 48 -7.15 19.95 8.79
C ASP A 48 -7.41 19.89 7.28
N GLU A 49 -7.75 18.70 6.77
CA GLU A 49 -8.01 18.42 5.37
C GLU A 49 -6.79 18.51 4.47
N SER A 50 -5.59 18.62 5.04
CA SER A 50 -4.37 18.56 4.26
C SER A 50 -3.98 17.10 4.02
N LEU A 51 -3.25 16.87 2.92
CA LEU A 51 -2.67 15.57 2.62
C LEU A 51 -1.19 15.61 3.00
N ARG A 52 -0.77 14.58 3.74
CA ARG A 52 0.62 14.46 4.17
C ARG A 52 1.11 13.05 3.91
N PHE A 53 2.41 12.87 4.04
CA PHE A 53 3.03 11.56 3.79
C PHE A 53 3.60 11.00 5.08
N LEU A 54 3.29 9.72 5.36
CA LEU A 54 3.86 9.01 6.50
C LEU A 54 4.73 7.88 5.98
N VAL A 55 6.04 7.97 6.22
CA VAL A 55 6.99 6.94 5.81
C VAL A 55 6.59 5.62 6.48
N PHE A 56 6.58 4.54 5.71
CA PHE A 56 6.12 3.24 6.21
C PHE A 56 6.91 2.80 7.44
N ALA A 57 8.23 2.99 7.42
CA ALA A 57 9.09 2.58 8.53
C ALA A 57 8.81 3.35 9.82
N ALA A 58 8.19 4.53 9.73
CA ALA A 58 7.87 5.34 10.90
C ALA A 58 6.51 4.98 11.51
N ALA A 59 5.75 4.12 10.85
CA ALA A 59 4.41 3.75 11.28
C ALA A 59 4.46 2.49 12.13
N ASP A 60 3.79 2.51 13.27
CA ASP A 60 3.64 1.33 14.12
C ASP A 60 2.28 0.72 13.80
N LEU A 61 2.29 -0.40 13.10
CA LEU A 61 1.07 -1.04 12.61
C LEU A 61 0.45 -1.90 13.71
N ARG A 62 -0.70 -1.45 14.21
CA ARG A 62 -1.46 -2.18 15.23
C ARG A 62 -2.69 -2.81 14.58
N ASP A 63 -3.41 -3.61 15.36
CA ASP A 63 -4.60 -4.27 14.84
C ASP A 63 -5.73 -3.29 14.53
N ASP A 64 -5.81 -2.20 15.29
CA ASP A 64 -6.94 -1.26 15.21
C ASP A 64 -6.52 0.15 14.81
N ALA A 65 -5.23 0.39 14.62
CA ALA A 65 -4.73 1.72 14.32
C ALA A 65 -3.32 1.66 13.78
N ILE A 66 -2.91 2.74 13.12
CA ILE A 66 -1.53 3.00 12.77
C ILE A 66 -1.06 4.07 13.74
N GLU A 67 -0.10 3.72 14.61
CA GLU A 67 0.39 4.64 15.62
C GLU A 67 1.65 5.35 15.14
N VAL A 68 1.75 6.62 15.47
CA VAL A 68 2.98 7.39 15.21
C VAL A 68 3.46 8.01 16.51
N PRO A 69 4.79 8.08 16.72
CA PRO A 69 5.33 8.67 17.97
C PRO A 69 5.34 10.19 17.96
N SER A 70 5.09 10.83 16.82
CA SER A 70 5.14 12.27 16.70
C SER A 70 4.35 12.73 15.49
N ALA A 71 3.64 13.85 15.63
CA ALA A 71 2.91 14.46 14.51
C ALA A 71 3.85 14.98 13.44
N PHE A 72 5.13 15.24 13.78
CA PHE A 72 6.12 15.71 12.80
C PHE A 72 6.45 14.66 11.76
N LEU A 73 6.10 13.40 12.01
CA LEU A 73 6.29 12.34 11.02
C LEU A 73 5.29 12.39 9.88
N LEU A 74 4.26 13.21 9.98
CA LEU A 74 3.34 13.48 8.88
C LEU A 74 3.94 14.58 8.03
N LEU A 75 4.62 14.19 6.96
CA LEU A 75 5.48 15.08 6.17
C LEU A 75 4.67 15.84 5.12
N GLU A 76 5.11 17.05 4.82
CA GLU A 76 4.46 17.88 3.82
C GLU A 76 4.97 17.62 2.40
N ASP A 77 6.04 16.87 2.26
CA ASP A 77 6.70 16.63 0.97
C ASP A 77 6.04 15.54 0.14
N LEU A 78 4.72 15.51 0.13
CA LEU A 78 3.98 14.43 -0.52
C LEU A 78 4.31 14.30 -2.00
N ASP A 79 4.45 15.43 -2.71
CA ASP A 79 4.72 15.40 -4.15
C ASP A 79 6.06 14.74 -4.46
N PHE A 80 7.05 14.93 -3.58
CA PHE A 80 8.35 14.28 -3.74
C PHE A 80 8.18 12.76 -3.81
N TYR A 81 7.37 12.21 -2.92
CA TYR A 81 7.16 10.76 -2.88
C TYR A 81 6.25 10.27 -3.99
N ARG A 82 5.23 11.04 -4.34
CA ARG A 82 4.32 10.67 -5.43
C ARG A 82 5.04 10.55 -6.76
N ASP A 83 5.99 11.44 -7.02
CA ASP A 83 6.72 11.45 -8.28
C ASP A 83 7.60 10.23 -8.46
N ARG A 84 7.91 9.52 -7.38
CA ARG A 84 8.83 8.38 -7.37
C ARG A 84 8.15 7.07 -7.08
N SER A 85 6.84 7.03 -7.12
CA SER A 85 6.11 5.88 -6.62
C SER A 85 4.90 5.55 -7.48
N ARG A 86 4.26 4.44 -7.13
CA ARG A 86 3.00 4.01 -7.73
C ARG A 86 1.97 3.95 -6.63
N SER A 87 0.77 4.39 -6.97
CA SER A 87 -0.35 4.41 -6.04
C SER A 87 -1.00 3.04 -5.96
N LEU A 88 -1.20 2.52 -4.76
CA LEU A 88 -1.94 1.27 -4.59
C LEU A 88 -3.34 1.39 -5.19
N ARG A 89 -4.03 2.50 -4.92
CA ARG A 89 -5.39 2.68 -5.45
C ARG A 89 -5.41 2.68 -6.96
N GLY A 90 -4.35 3.22 -7.56
CA GLY A 90 -4.23 3.21 -9.02
C GLY A 90 -3.97 1.84 -9.61
N LEU A 91 -3.43 0.92 -8.80
CA LEU A 91 -3.14 -0.43 -9.26
C LEU A 91 -4.30 -1.40 -9.02
N LEU A 92 -5.13 -1.13 -8.03
CA LEU A 92 -6.25 -2.03 -7.72
C LEU A 92 -7.21 -2.11 -8.90
N GLY A 93 -7.62 -3.32 -9.23
CA GLY A 93 -8.51 -3.59 -10.35
C GLY A 93 -7.80 -3.75 -11.68
N ARG A 94 -6.48 -3.50 -11.72
CA ARG A 94 -5.72 -3.63 -12.97
C ARG A 94 -5.32 -5.08 -13.23
N PRO A 95 -5.15 -5.44 -14.49
CA PRO A 95 -4.76 -6.82 -14.83
C PRO A 95 -3.37 -7.16 -14.31
N VAL A 96 -3.22 -8.38 -13.84
CA VAL A 96 -1.95 -8.94 -13.40
C VAL A 96 -1.55 -10.02 -14.39
N VAL A 97 -0.33 -9.95 -14.90
CA VAL A 97 0.16 -10.90 -15.89
C VAL A 97 1.44 -11.54 -15.38
N ASP A 98 1.63 -12.80 -15.78
CA ASP A 98 2.88 -13.53 -15.52
C ASP A 98 3.20 -14.23 -16.81
N GLY A 99 3.99 -13.55 -17.64
CA GLY A 99 4.21 -14.00 -19.02
C GLY A 99 3.03 -13.60 -19.89
N ALA A 100 2.56 -14.51 -20.73
CA ALA A 100 1.51 -14.20 -21.68
C ALA A 100 0.10 -14.15 -21.08
N PRO A 101 -0.32 -15.11 -20.24
CA PRO A 101 -1.70 -15.11 -19.80
C PRO A 101 -1.94 -14.09 -18.70
N GLU A 102 -3.13 -13.50 -18.73
CA GLU A 102 -3.59 -12.64 -17.66
C GLU A 102 -4.09 -13.53 -16.53
N LEU A 103 -3.60 -13.25 -15.31
CA LEU A 103 -3.97 -14.03 -14.14
C LEU A 103 -5.26 -13.57 -13.49
N GLY A 104 -5.62 -12.30 -13.70
CA GLY A 104 -6.80 -11.70 -13.12
C GLY A 104 -6.54 -10.25 -12.78
N GLU A 105 -7.35 -9.70 -11.89
CA GLU A 105 -7.26 -8.30 -11.46
C GLU A 105 -6.67 -8.22 -10.07
N LEU A 106 -5.84 -7.22 -9.85
CA LEU A 106 -5.23 -7.01 -8.53
C LEU A 106 -6.29 -6.56 -7.54
N ARG A 107 -6.41 -7.27 -6.42
CA ARG A 107 -7.36 -6.94 -5.36
C ARG A 107 -6.68 -6.41 -4.11
N ASP A 108 -5.45 -6.86 -3.83
CA ASP A 108 -4.78 -6.47 -2.60
C ASP A 108 -3.31 -6.85 -2.69
N LEU A 109 -2.53 -6.32 -1.76
CA LEU A 109 -1.15 -6.71 -1.55
C LEU A 109 -0.98 -7.16 -0.11
N LEU A 110 -0.19 -8.20 0.11
CA LEU A 110 0.18 -8.60 1.46
C LEU A 110 1.58 -8.09 1.73
N LEU A 111 1.73 -7.33 2.79
CA LEU A 111 2.98 -6.66 3.14
C LEU A 111 3.62 -7.34 4.34
N ARG A 112 4.95 -7.44 4.30
CA ARG A 112 5.73 -7.83 5.48
C ARG A 112 5.92 -6.63 6.40
N ALA A 113 6.40 -6.89 7.60
CA ALA A 113 6.62 -5.84 8.58
C ALA A 113 7.59 -4.77 8.09
N ASP A 114 8.54 -5.14 7.24
CA ASP A 114 9.52 -4.19 6.69
C ASP A 114 9.01 -3.45 5.45
N GLY A 115 7.78 -3.71 5.04
CA GLY A 115 7.18 -3.05 3.89
C GLY A 115 7.36 -3.79 2.57
N CYS A 116 8.15 -4.84 2.54
CA CYS A 116 8.31 -5.62 1.31
C CYS A 116 7.01 -6.33 0.99
N ILE A 117 6.69 -6.40 -0.30
CA ILE A 117 5.47 -7.07 -0.73
C ILE A 117 5.72 -8.56 -0.72
N ASP A 118 4.95 -9.29 0.08
CA ASP A 118 5.06 -10.72 0.21
C ASP A 118 4.35 -11.42 -0.94
N SER A 119 3.16 -10.94 -1.29
CA SER A 119 2.38 -11.56 -2.34
C SER A 119 1.30 -10.60 -2.83
N LEU A 120 0.75 -10.92 -4.01
CA LEU A 120 -0.36 -10.20 -4.61
C LEU A 120 -1.62 -11.05 -4.46
N LEU A 121 -2.75 -10.44 -4.14
CA LEU A 121 -4.03 -11.12 -4.19
C LEU A 121 -4.70 -10.75 -5.50
N VAL A 122 -4.99 -11.76 -6.29
CA VAL A 122 -5.47 -11.59 -7.66
C VAL A 122 -6.82 -12.31 -7.80
N ASP A 123 -7.80 -11.62 -8.35
CA ASP A 123 -9.13 -12.19 -8.58
C ASP A 123 -9.22 -12.61 -10.04
N GLY A 124 -9.17 -13.92 -10.27
CA GLY A 124 -9.23 -14.49 -11.61
C GLY A 124 -10.47 -15.36 -11.77
N ASP A 125 -10.45 -16.16 -12.85
CA ASP A 125 -11.61 -17.02 -13.19
C ASP A 125 -11.93 -18.01 -12.07
N ASP A 126 -10.88 -18.46 -11.36
CA ASP A 126 -11.06 -19.44 -10.29
C ASP A 126 -11.22 -18.78 -8.92
N GLY A 127 -11.43 -17.47 -8.89
CA GLY A 127 -11.57 -16.74 -7.65
C GLY A 127 -10.27 -16.09 -7.20
N LEU A 128 -10.21 -15.79 -5.93
CA LEU A 128 -9.11 -15.05 -5.36
C LEU A 128 -7.92 -15.96 -5.08
N ARG A 129 -6.73 -15.57 -5.55
CA ARG A 129 -5.52 -16.34 -5.37
C ARG A 129 -4.36 -15.46 -4.94
N GLU A 130 -3.40 -16.08 -4.26
CA GLU A 130 -2.16 -15.43 -3.89
C GLU A 130 -1.10 -15.72 -4.94
N ILE A 131 -0.48 -14.65 -5.47
CA ILE A 131 0.51 -14.74 -6.54
C ILE A 131 1.82 -14.13 -6.03
N GLN A 132 2.94 -14.68 -6.44
CA GLN A 132 4.24 -14.14 -6.08
C GLN A 132 4.46 -12.76 -6.71
N PRO A 133 5.24 -11.88 -6.06
CA PRO A 133 5.40 -10.51 -6.57
C PRO A 133 6.20 -10.38 -7.86
N ALA A 134 6.73 -11.48 -8.37
CA ALA A 134 7.40 -11.45 -9.67
C ALA A 134 6.45 -11.19 -10.83
N ALA A 135 5.14 -11.43 -10.62
CA ALA A 135 4.14 -11.12 -11.63
C ALA A 135 4.03 -9.62 -11.84
N THR A 136 3.69 -9.21 -13.04
CA THR A 136 3.61 -7.81 -13.42
C THR A 136 2.18 -7.31 -13.36
N VAL A 137 1.97 -6.14 -12.78
CA VAL A 137 0.68 -5.48 -12.82
C VAL A 137 0.61 -4.68 -14.10
N GLU A 138 -0.38 -4.99 -14.93
CA GLU A 138 -0.50 -4.47 -16.30
C GLU A 138 -0.54 -2.95 -16.35
N ALA A 139 -1.10 -2.30 -15.32
CA ALA A 139 -1.19 -0.85 -15.26
C ALA A 139 0.15 -0.18 -15.46
N GLU A 140 1.22 -0.85 -15.03
CA GLU A 140 2.56 -0.31 -15.18
C GLU A 140 2.92 -0.10 -16.63
N HIS A 141 2.59 -1.08 -17.47
CA HIS A 141 2.89 -0.98 -18.90
C HIS A 141 2.07 0.09 -19.57
N VAL A 142 0.82 0.19 -19.18
CA VAL A 142 -0.07 1.18 -19.78
C VAL A 142 0.41 2.59 -19.47
N SER A 143 0.83 2.82 -18.22
CA SER A 143 1.22 4.16 -17.81
C SER A 143 2.56 4.59 -18.40
N THR A 144 3.41 3.65 -18.78
CA THR A 144 4.72 3.95 -19.32
C THR A 144 4.75 4.03 -20.84
N ALA A 145 3.72 3.56 -21.46
CA ALA A 145 3.63 3.55 -22.94
C ALA A 145 3.27 4.95 -23.51
#